data_5a8a69968a1cc5755eedb66af2fa7029
#
_entry.id   5a8a69968a1cc5755eedb66af2fa7029
#
_cell.length_a   1.000
_cell.length_b   1.000
_cell.length_c   1.000
_cell.angle_alpha   90.00
_cell.angle_beta   90.00
_cell.angle_gamma   90.00
#
_symmetry.space_group_name_H-M   'P 1'
#
loop_
_entity.id
_entity.type
_entity.pdbx_description
1 polymer ?
#
loop_
_entity_poly.entity_id
_entity_poly.type
_entity_poly.pdbx_seq_one_letter_code
_entity_poly.pdbx_strand_id
1 'polypeptide(L)'
;MYKEGLKGLMIEKMKEIKRVFAEYFAILDNQPNIIKDYADYIEHHTAMTNNNKNLELQKIEIENMQGLLKRLEGSIKPEYNGDLEYIKNQYSKLQVELAKASEIIKAKKPEMMTNIDREMDTVKKYIKQYESNLMKDKFVEETCAPADVLKELNELKRNIDKQRDKNDYFTKIRKLMDLTTPPNKDLADLEMKYNDRKLLWTHVDKLLKCHEDWYKTNIRMLDSEDIQKEMQQFDSTVMQLKLRINNLSQDGKDKVLEVHEARIRKIAGLMPIISSLA
;
A
#
# COMPACT_ATOMS: atom_id res chain seq x y z
N MET A 1 39.35 25.69 30.29
CA MET A 1 38.36 25.68 29.20
C MET A 1 38.28 24.32 28.51
N TYR A 2 39.34 23.76 27.88
CA TYR A 2 39.26 22.47 27.17
C TYR A 2 38.88 21.26 28.03
N LYS A 3 39.38 21.16 29.28
CA LYS A 3 39.10 20.06 30.20
C LYS A 3 37.59 19.98 30.57
N GLU A 4 36.99 21.11 30.91
CA GLU A 4 35.56 21.17 31.26
C GLU A 4 34.67 20.87 30.03
N GLY A 5 35.07 21.32 28.84
CA GLY A 5 34.39 20.96 27.59
C GLY A 5 34.42 19.45 27.29
N LEU A 6 35.59 18.82 27.42
CA LEU A 6 35.76 17.38 27.22
C LEU A 6 34.92 16.56 28.21
N LYS A 7 34.92 17.00 29.49
CA LYS A 7 34.13 16.37 30.54
C LYS A 7 32.62 16.50 30.30
N GLY A 8 32.16 17.70 29.90
CA GLY A 8 30.78 17.93 29.55
C GLY A 8 30.33 17.02 28.40
N LEU A 9 31.14 16.94 27.33
CA LEU A 9 30.85 16.08 26.17
C LEU A 9 30.81 14.58 26.54
N MET A 10 31.74 14.13 27.39
CA MET A 10 31.77 12.73 27.86
C MET A 10 30.50 12.39 28.65
N ILE A 11 30.07 13.28 29.56
CA ILE A 11 28.84 13.07 30.36
C ILE A 11 27.62 13.03 29.46
N GLU A 12 27.54 13.91 28.48
CA GLU A 12 26.43 13.94 27.52
C GLU A 12 26.33 12.64 26.71
N LYS A 13 27.47 12.19 26.14
CA LYS A 13 27.53 10.90 25.42
C LYS A 13 27.17 9.71 26.31
N MET A 14 27.61 9.70 27.57
CA MET A 14 27.25 8.66 28.54
C MET A 14 25.74 8.62 28.81
N LYS A 15 25.09 9.78 28.94
CA LYS A 15 23.63 9.86 29.10
C LYS A 15 22.89 9.37 27.87
N GLU A 16 23.34 9.77 26.69
CA GLU A 16 22.73 9.38 25.44
C GLU A 16 22.77 7.86 25.21
N ILE A 17 23.96 7.25 25.35
CA ILE A 17 24.12 5.79 25.16
C ILE A 17 23.29 4.99 26.19
N LYS A 18 23.23 5.47 27.46
CA LYS A 18 22.39 4.84 28.49
C LYS A 18 20.91 4.89 28.12
N ARG A 19 20.43 6.01 27.56
CA ARG A 19 19.05 6.14 27.07
C ARG A 19 18.77 5.16 25.94
N VAL A 20 19.67 5.04 24.96
CA VAL A 20 19.53 4.10 23.84
C VAL A 20 19.47 2.65 24.35
N PHE A 21 20.28 2.25 25.32
CA PHE A 21 20.19 0.92 25.90
C PHE A 21 18.83 0.67 26.58
N ALA A 22 18.33 1.65 27.35
CA ALA A 22 17.04 1.51 28.01
C ALA A 22 15.89 1.34 27.00
N GLU A 23 15.88 2.11 25.91
CA GLU A 23 14.93 2.01 24.83
C GLU A 23 15.01 0.63 24.14
N TYR A 24 16.21 0.16 23.83
CA TYR A 24 16.41 -1.13 23.16
C TYR A 24 15.96 -2.30 24.03
N PHE A 25 16.30 -2.32 25.31
CA PHE A 25 15.85 -3.38 26.22
C PHE A 25 14.32 -3.40 26.39
N ALA A 26 13.69 -2.22 26.49
CA ALA A 26 12.23 -2.16 26.56
C ALA A 26 11.53 -2.75 25.31
N ILE A 27 12.13 -2.60 24.14
CA ILE A 27 11.62 -3.20 22.90
C ILE A 27 11.89 -4.70 22.88
N LEU A 28 13.10 -5.14 23.23
CA LEU A 28 13.49 -6.56 23.19
C LEU A 28 12.75 -7.42 24.22
N ASP A 29 12.34 -6.84 25.35
CA ASP A 29 11.53 -7.54 26.37
C ASP A 29 10.09 -7.84 25.90
N ASN A 30 9.60 -7.09 24.90
CA ASN A 30 8.22 -7.25 24.40
C ASN A 30 8.15 -8.32 23.30
N GLN A 31 7.90 -9.57 23.69
CA GLN A 31 7.82 -10.68 22.73
C GLN A 31 6.59 -10.54 21.81
N PRO A 32 6.75 -10.72 20.49
CA PRO A 32 5.68 -10.59 19.54
C PRO A 32 4.69 -11.76 19.60
N ASN A 33 3.39 -11.47 19.60
CA ASN A 33 2.33 -12.49 19.64
C ASN A 33 1.42 -12.46 18.42
N ILE A 34 1.35 -11.34 17.70
CA ILE A 34 0.56 -11.16 16.48
C ILE A 34 1.46 -10.78 15.32
N ILE A 35 0.97 -10.92 14.10
CA ILE A 35 1.73 -10.65 12.87
C ILE A 35 2.32 -9.24 12.87
N LYS A 36 1.56 -8.24 13.32
CA LYS A 36 2.03 -6.85 13.38
C LYS A 36 3.22 -6.70 14.31
N ASP A 37 3.06 -7.16 15.56
CA ASP A 37 4.13 -7.06 16.57
C ASP A 37 5.38 -7.82 16.11
N TYR A 38 5.19 -8.96 15.41
CA TYR A 38 6.29 -9.74 14.87
C TYR A 38 7.04 -8.99 13.76
N ALA A 39 6.33 -8.29 12.87
CA ALA A 39 6.95 -7.47 11.85
C ALA A 39 7.74 -6.29 12.47
N ASP A 40 7.11 -5.57 13.41
CA ASP A 40 7.75 -4.47 14.13
C ASP A 40 8.99 -4.96 14.90
N TYR A 41 8.92 -6.15 15.52
CA TYR A 41 10.04 -6.75 16.24
C TYR A 41 11.22 -7.08 15.33
N ILE A 42 10.97 -7.61 14.11
CA ILE A 42 12.02 -7.84 13.10
C ILE A 42 12.65 -6.51 12.65
N GLU A 43 11.84 -5.50 12.35
CA GLU A 43 12.35 -4.18 11.93
C GLU A 43 13.23 -3.56 13.02
N HIS A 44 12.78 -3.59 14.27
CA HIS A 44 13.56 -3.10 15.41
C HIS A 44 14.85 -3.89 15.63
N HIS A 45 14.78 -5.23 15.63
CA HIS A 45 15.97 -6.08 15.75
C HIS A 45 17.00 -5.77 14.66
N THR A 46 16.55 -5.61 13.43
CA THR A 46 17.41 -5.28 12.28
C THR A 46 18.03 -3.90 12.45
N ALA A 47 17.26 -2.89 12.86
CA ALA A 47 17.75 -1.54 13.11
C ALA A 47 18.80 -1.52 14.24
N MET A 48 18.55 -2.23 15.36
CA MET A 48 19.48 -2.36 16.48
C MET A 48 20.77 -3.07 16.07
N THR A 49 20.66 -4.15 15.30
CA THR A 49 21.80 -4.90 14.78
C THR A 49 22.67 -4.01 13.87
N ASN A 50 22.06 -3.24 13.00
CA ASN A 50 22.77 -2.30 12.13
C ASN A 50 23.43 -1.16 12.91
N ASN A 51 22.80 -0.68 13.98
CA ASN A 51 23.35 0.37 14.83
C ASN A 51 24.41 -0.13 15.83
N ASN A 52 24.56 -1.44 15.98
CA ASN A 52 25.44 -2.05 16.98
C ASN A 52 26.90 -1.57 16.85
N LYS A 53 27.40 -1.48 15.61
CA LYS A 53 28.77 -0.97 15.34
C LYS A 53 28.93 0.48 15.78
N ASN A 54 27.91 1.31 15.60
CA ASN A 54 27.94 2.71 16.04
C ASN A 54 27.96 2.81 17.57
N LEU A 55 27.16 1.98 18.27
CA LEU A 55 27.21 1.91 19.74
C LEU A 55 28.57 1.45 20.27
N GLU A 56 29.22 0.51 19.58
CA GLU A 56 30.58 0.11 19.92
C GLU A 56 31.58 1.24 19.78
N LEU A 57 31.51 2.00 18.68
CA LEU A 57 32.37 3.18 18.48
C LEU A 57 32.11 4.26 19.54
N GLN A 58 30.88 4.55 19.88
CA GLN A 58 30.54 5.50 20.95
C GLN A 58 31.08 5.05 22.30
N LYS A 59 31.01 3.75 22.63
CA LYS A 59 31.63 3.19 23.84
C LYS A 59 33.13 3.41 23.84
N ILE A 60 33.82 3.11 22.73
CA ILE A 60 35.27 3.33 22.59
C ILE A 60 35.63 4.82 22.71
N GLU A 61 34.84 5.72 22.13
CA GLU A 61 35.06 7.17 22.27
C GLU A 61 34.97 7.61 23.73
N ILE A 62 33.96 7.13 24.48
CA ILE A 62 33.81 7.44 25.91
C ILE A 62 35.01 6.91 26.70
N GLU A 63 35.49 5.71 26.40
CA GLU A 63 36.72 5.13 27.01
C GLU A 63 37.94 6.00 26.74
N ASN A 64 38.12 6.44 25.51
CA ASN A 64 39.22 7.31 25.11
C ASN A 64 39.15 8.69 25.80
N MET A 65 37.98 9.30 25.87
CA MET A 65 37.75 10.56 26.58
C MET A 65 38.09 10.42 28.06
N GLN A 66 37.65 9.32 28.68
CA GLN A 66 38.00 9.02 30.07
C GLN A 66 39.50 8.83 30.27
N GLY A 67 40.17 8.10 29.37
CA GLY A 67 41.62 7.92 29.38
C GLY A 67 42.40 9.25 29.27
N LEU A 68 41.94 10.17 28.41
CA LEU A 68 42.48 11.50 28.28
C LEU A 68 42.30 12.33 29.56
N LEU A 69 41.09 12.33 30.14
CA LEU A 69 40.81 13.04 31.40
C LEU A 69 41.68 12.52 32.53
N LYS A 70 41.89 11.20 32.63
CA LYS A 70 42.78 10.58 33.60
C LYS A 70 44.21 11.07 33.47
N ARG A 71 44.71 11.21 32.24
CA ARG A 71 46.09 11.74 31.99
C ARG A 71 46.21 13.23 32.36
N LEU A 72 45.14 14.00 32.15
CA LEU A 72 45.11 15.45 32.39
C LEU A 72 44.89 15.83 33.87
N GLU A 73 44.18 15.00 34.64
CA GLU A 73 43.78 15.28 36.02
C GLU A 73 44.50 14.40 37.06
N GLY A 74 45.25 13.37 36.62
CA GLY A 74 45.89 12.40 37.49
C GLY A 74 44.96 11.40 38.16
N SER A 75 43.69 11.73 38.30
CA SER A 75 42.63 10.87 38.83
C SER A 75 41.30 11.16 38.15
N ILE A 76 40.36 10.20 38.15
CA ILE A 76 39.00 10.34 37.66
C ILE A 76 38.06 10.19 38.84
N LYS A 77 36.96 10.95 38.82
CA LYS A 77 35.89 10.78 39.82
C LYS A 77 35.36 9.33 39.75
N PRO A 78 35.18 8.67 40.90
CA PRO A 78 34.67 7.29 40.95
C PRO A 78 33.35 7.06 40.17
N GLU A 79 32.50 8.08 40.14
CA GLU A 79 31.19 8.07 39.44
C GLU A 79 31.37 7.79 37.92
N TYR A 80 32.38 8.39 37.27
CA TYR A 80 32.61 8.19 35.83
C TYR A 80 33.18 6.80 35.52
N ASN A 81 33.88 6.18 36.46
CA ASN A 81 34.34 4.80 36.32
C ASN A 81 33.15 3.84 36.42
N GLY A 82 32.24 4.05 37.39
CA GLY A 82 31.02 3.28 37.52
C GLY A 82 30.09 3.39 36.30
N ASP A 83 29.98 4.59 35.75
CA ASP A 83 29.19 4.83 34.54
C ASP A 83 29.74 4.13 33.30
N LEU A 84 31.07 4.15 33.12
CA LEU A 84 31.68 3.43 32.00
C LEU A 84 31.57 1.92 32.15
N GLU A 85 31.77 1.40 33.36
CA GLU A 85 31.60 -0.03 33.62
C GLU A 85 30.13 -0.47 33.41
N TYR A 86 29.17 0.35 33.83
CA TYR A 86 27.76 0.13 33.52
C TYR A 86 27.54 0.07 32.01
N ILE A 87 28.06 1.03 31.22
CA ILE A 87 27.93 1.06 29.75
C ILE A 87 28.51 -0.22 29.12
N LYS A 88 29.70 -0.67 29.57
CA LYS A 88 30.33 -1.90 29.10
C LYS A 88 29.45 -3.12 29.37
N ASN A 89 28.91 -3.22 30.57
CA ASN A 89 28.03 -4.32 30.98
C ASN A 89 26.73 -4.30 30.18
N GLN A 90 26.12 -3.12 29.98
CA GLN A 90 24.91 -3.00 29.17
C GLN A 90 25.15 -3.34 27.69
N TYR A 91 26.31 -2.93 27.13
CA TYR A 91 26.66 -3.33 25.76
C TYR A 91 26.80 -4.85 25.63
N SER A 92 27.48 -5.51 26.56
CA SER A 92 27.62 -6.97 26.58
C SER A 92 26.28 -7.67 26.76
N LYS A 93 25.41 -7.14 27.62
CA LYS A 93 24.05 -7.62 27.79
C LYS A 93 23.23 -7.45 26.50
N LEU A 94 23.36 -6.32 25.81
CA LEU A 94 22.66 -6.07 24.53
C LEU A 94 23.03 -7.14 23.49
N GLN A 95 24.29 -7.55 23.38
CA GLN A 95 24.71 -8.61 22.46
C GLN A 95 23.98 -9.92 22.73
N VAL A 96 23.83 -10.27 24.00
CA VAL A 96 23.10 -11.49 24.42
C VAL A 96 21.61 -11.38 24.09
N GLU A 97 20.98 -10.23 24.37
CA GLU A 97 19.56 -10.02 24.10
C GLU A 97 19.27 -9.95 22.59
N LEU A 98 20.14 -9.37 21.77
CA LEU A 98 20.01 -9.41 20.32
C LEU A 98 20.10 -10.84 19.76
N ALA A 99 21.01 -11.66 20.31
CA ALA A 99 21.10 -13.06 19.94
C ALA A 99 19.82 -13.83 20.32
N LYS A 100 19.28 -13.62 21.53
CA LYS A 100 18.00 -14.21 21.96
C LYS A 100 16.83 -13.75 21.06
N ALA A 101 16.77 -12.48 20.72
CA ALA A 101 15.77 -11.95 19.82
C ALA A 101 15.83 -12.61 18.43
N SER A 102 17.02 -12.85 17.90
CA SER A 102 17.22 -13.62 16.67
C SER A 102 16.62 -15.03 16.77
N GLU A 103 16.82 -15.72 17.88
CA GLU A 103 16.26 -17.06 18.12
C GLU A 103 14.73 -17.01 18.27
N ILE A 104 14.17 -16.00 18.93
CA ILE A 104 12.71 -15.78 19.01
C ILE A 104 12.12 -15.58 17.63
N ILE A 105 12.75 -14.73 16.80
CA ILE A 105 12.32 -14.48 15.42
C ILE A 105 12.30 -15.79 14.62
N LYS A 106 13.35 -16.59 14.70
CA LYS A 106 13.44 -17.89 14.01
C LYS A 106 12.38 -18.88 14.50
N ALA A 107 12.20 -18.97 15.82
CA ALA A 107 11.25 -19.92 16.43
C ALA A 107 9.80 -19.59 16.09
N LYS A 108 9.42 -18.30 16.06
CA LYS A 108 8.06 -17.85 15.74
C LYS A 108 7.77 -17.77 14.24
N LYS A 109 8.77 -17.77 13.38
CA LYS A 109 8.63 -17.67 11.92
C LYS A 109 7.61 -18.63 11.32
N PRO A 110 7.62 -19.95 11.62
CA PRO A 110 6.65 -20.91 11.04
C PRO A 110 5.20 -20.61 11.40
N GLU A 111 4.94 -20.25 12.67
CA GLU A 111 3.61 -19.87 13.14
C GLU A 111 3.10 -18.61 12.42
N MET A 112 3.93 -17.58 12.35
CA MET A 112 3.59 -16.32 11.70
C MET A 112 3.37 -16.49 10.19
N MET A 113 4.16 -17.36 9.55
CA MET A 113 3.94 -17.73 8.13
C MET A 113 2.56 -18.35 7.94
N THR A 114 2.18 -19.31 8.77
CA THR A 114 0.85 -19.96 8.70
C THR A 114 -0.27 -18.94 8.88
N ASN A 115 -0.11 -18.00 9.80
CA ASN A 115 -1.10 -16.94 10.02
C ASN A 115 -1.19 -15.98 8.82
N ILE A 116 -0.05 -15.58 8.24
CA ILE A 116 -0.01 -14.75 7.02
C ILE A 116 -0.66 -15.47 5.85
N ASP A 117 -0.37 -16.76 5.64
CA ASP A 117 -0.94 -17.54 4.54
C ASP A 117 -2.47 -17.63 4.67
N ARG A 118 -3.01 -17.82 5.88
CA ARG A 118 -4.46 -17.78 6.14
C ARG A 118 -5.09 -16.45 5.81
N GLU A 119 -4.44 -15.34 6.18
CA GLU A 119 -4.92 -14.00 5.83
C GLU A 119 -4.85 -13.74 4.32
N MET A 120 -3.78 -14.16 3.66
CA MET A 120 -3.65 -14.05 2.19
C MET A 120 -4.70 -14.90 1.46
N ASP A 121 -5.04 -16.08 1.95
CA ASP A 121 -6.12 -16.89 1.39
C ASP A 121 -7.49 -16.22 1.59
N THR A 122 -7.67 -15.49 2.68
CA THR A 122 -8.87 -14.68 2.90
C THR A 122 -8.93 -13.53 1.87
N VAL A 123 -7.83 -12.86 1.60
CA VAL A 123 -7.74 -11.84 0.53
C VAL A 123 -8.11 -12.45 -0.84
N LYS A 124 -7.57 -13.62 -1.18
CA LYS A 124 -7.92 -14.32 -2.44
C LYS A 124 -9.42 -14.65 -2.55
N LYS A 125 -10.04 -15.07 -1.44
CA LYS A 125 -11.51 -15.33 -1.42
C LYS A 125 -12.30 -14.06 -1.73
N TYR A 126 -11.95 -12.93 -1.12
CA TYR A 126 -12.60 -11.65 -1.41
C TYR A 126 -12.38 -11.20 -2.85
N ILE A 127 -11.17 -11.34 -3.40
CA ILE A 127 -10.88 -11.03 -4.80
C ILE A 127 -11.83 -11.80 -5.73
N LYS A 128 -11.95 -13.11 -5.55
CA LYS A 128 -12.86 -13.95 -6.35
C LYS A 128 -14.34 -13.56 -6.18
N GLN A 129 -14.73 -13.21 -4.97
CA GLN A 129 -16.09 -12.73 -4.69
C GLN A 129 -16.37 -11.41 -5.42
N TYR A 130 -15.45 -10.43 -5.37
CA TYR A 130 -15.62 -9.14 -6.04
C TYR A 130 -15.58 -9.30 -7.56
N GLU A 131 -14.75 -10.19 -8.09
CA GLU A 131 -14.75 -10.54 -9.50
C GLU A 131 -16.10 -11.12 -9.93
N SER A 132 -16.64 -12.07 -9.16
CA SER A 132 -17.96 -12.62 -9.42
C SER A 132 -19.07 -11.58 -9.35
N ASN A 133 -18.98 -10.63 -8.41
CA ASN A 133 -19.97 -9.55 -8.29
C ASN A 133 -19.96 -8.63 -9.52
N LEU A 134 -18.78 -8.30 -10.08
CA LEU A 134 -18.66 -7.46 -11.29
C LEU A 134 -19.36 -8.05 -12.52
N MET A 135 -19.61 -9.37 -12.52
CA MET A 135 -20.21 -10.11 -13.62
C MET A 135 -21.69 -10.45 -13.39
N LYS A 136 -22.32 -9.85 -12.38
CA LYS A 136 -23.72 -10.15 -11.99
C LYS A 136 -24.50 -8.88 -11.69
N ASP A 137 -25.81 -9.08 -11.56
CA ASP A 137 -26.76 -8.09 -11.07
C ASP A 137 -26.68 -6.76 -11.84
N LYS A 138 -26.76 -5.66 -11.13
CA LYS A 138 -26.81 -4.30 -11.67
C LYS A 138 -25.64 -3.93 -12.59
N PHE A 139 -24.48 -4.55 -12.39
CA PHE A 139 -23.30 -4.22 -13.21
C PHE A 139 -23.41 -4.70 -14.66
N VAL A 140 -24.25 -5.70 -14.91
CA VAL A 140 -24.47 -6.30 -16.24
C VAL A 140 -25.89 -6.11 -16.76
N GLU A 141 -26.74 -5.41 -16.00
CA GLU A 141 -28.13 -5.15 -16.35
C GLU A 141 -28.30 -3.79 -17.05
N GLU A 142 -28.69 -3.80 -18.30
CA GLU A 142 -28.76 -2.62 -19.16
C GLU A 142 -29.87 -1.62 -18.77
N THR A 143 -30.83 -2.03 -17.93
CA THR A 143 -31.98 -1.23 -17.48
C THR A 143 -31.65 -0.38 -16.25
N CYS A 144 -30.54 -0.64 -15.58
CA CYS A 144 -30.14 0.10 -14.38
C CYS A 144 -29.76 1.55 -14.68
N ALA A 145 -30.07 2.45 -13.73
CA ALA A 145 -29.64 3.84 -13.82
C ALA A 145 -28.11 3.95 -13.65
N PRO A 146 -27.39 4.58 -14.59
CA PRO A 146 -25.93 4.66 -14.54
C PRO A 146 -25.38 5.28 -13.24
N ALA A 147 -26.06 6.30 -12.69
CA ALA A 147 -25.66 6.97 -11.45
C ALA A 147 -25.64 6.01 -10.25
N ASP A 148 -26.63 5.12 -10.15
CA ASP A 148 -26.70 4.13 -9.05
C ASP A 148 -25.61 3.07 -9.21
N VAL A 149 -25.38 2.60 -10.44
CA VAL A 149 -24.34 1.62 -10.72
C VAL A 149 -22.95 2.21 -10.45
N LEU A 150 -22.70 3.45 -10.85
CA LEU A 150 -21.43 4.13 -10.59
C LEU A 150 -21.18 4.33 -9.09
N LYS A 151 -22.24 4.59 -8.31
CA LYS A 151 -22.14 4.68 -6.85
C LYS A 151 -21.71 3.32 -6.25
N GLU A 152 -22.34 2.23 -6.65
CA GLU A 152 -21.99 0.89 -6.17
C GLU A 152 -20.58 0.46 -6.64
N LEU A 153 -20.18 0.81 -7.87
CA LEU A 153 -18.80 0.60 -8.33
C LEU A 153 -17.80 1.35 -7.46
N ASN A 154 -18.09 2.57 -7.04
CA ASN A 154 -17.21 3.31 -6.14
C ASN A 154 -17.11 2.67 -4.74
N GLU A 155 -18.19 2.07 -4.23
CA GLU A 155 -18.18 1.29 -2.99
C GLU A 155 -17.34 0.01 -3.14
N LEU A 156 -17.53 -0.70 -4.27
CA LEU A 156 -16.74 -1.88 -4.59
C LEU A 156 -15.23 -1.53 -4.69
N LYS A 157 -14.90 -0.38 -5.29
CA LYS A 157 -13.50 0.09 -5.37
C LYS A 157 -12.86 0.23 -3.99
N ARG A 158 -13.57 0.82 -3.04
CA ARG A 158 -13.08 0.95 -1.66
C ARG A 158 -12.78 -0.42 -1.02
N ASN A 159 -13.59 -1.42 -1.34
CA ASN A 159 -13.38 -2.77 -0.84
C ASN A 159 -12.19 -3.47 -1.54
N ILE A 160 -12.03 -3.27 -2.85
CA ILE A 160 -10.85 -3.75 -3.61
C ILE A 160 -9.57 -3.10 -3.05
N ASP A 161 -9.59 -1.80 -2.80
CA ASP A 161 -8.43 -1.08 -2.25
C ASP A 161 -8.03 -1.61 -0.85
N LYS A 162 -9.00 -1.92 0.00
CA LYS A 162 -8.73 -2.57 1.30
C LYS A 162 -8.03 -3.93 1.14
N GLN A 163 -8.40 -4.72 0.12
CA GLN A 163 -7.73 -6.00 -0.13
C GLN A 163 -6.32 -5.80 -0.71
N ARG A 164 -6.13 -4.77 -1.54
CA ARG A 164 -4.81 -4.38 -2.03
C ARG A 164 -3.90 -4.00 -0.87
N ASP A 165 -4.35 -3.10 0.00
CA ASP A 165 -3.58 -2.65 1.17
C ASP A 165 -3.17 -3.83 2.06
N LYS A 166 -4.08 -4.78 2.28
CA LYS A 166 -3.79 -6.03 3.02
C LYS A 166 -2.76 -6.89 2.29
N ASN A 167 -2.92 -7.10 0.98
CA ASN A 167 -1.98 -7.87 0.17
C ASN A 167 -0.57 -7.26 0.23
N ASP A 168 -0.47 -5.94 0.09
CA ASP A 168 0.80 -5.22 0.11
C ASP A 168 1.46 -5.28 1.49
N TYR A 169 0.65 -5.13 2.55
CA TYR A 169 1.10 -5.28 3.93
C TYR A 169 1.69 -6.67 4.19
N PHE A 170 0.98 -7.75 3.84
CA PHE A 170 1.51 -9.10 4.03
C PHE A 170 2.69 -9.43 3.13
N THR A 171 2.72 -8.88 1.92
CA THR A 171 3.87 -8.99 1.02
C THR A 171 5.12 -8.31 1.62
N LYS A 172 4.96 -7.13 2.23
CA LYS A 172 6.03 -6.45 2.97
C LYS A 172 6.56 -7.32 4.12
N ILE A 173 5.67 -7.89 4.94
CA ILE A 173 6.06 -8.75 6.06
C ILE A 173 6.80 -10.01 5.58
N ARG A 174 6.31 -10.66 4.51
CA ARG A 174 7.02 -11.81 3.93
C ARG A 174 8.43 -11.44 3.48
N LYS A 175 8.60 -10.24 2.90
CA LYS A 175 9.93 -9.72 2.54
C LYS A 175 10.84 -9.51 3.74
N LEU A 176 10.32 -9.03 4.88
CA LEU A 176 11.08 -8.92 6.14
C LEU A 176 11.53 -10.29 6.67
N MET A 177 10.81 -11.35 6.30
CA MET A 177 11.15 -12.73 6.66
C MET A 177 12.04 -13.42 5.61
N ASP A 178 12.64 -12.66 4.68
CA ASP A 178 13.46 -13.17 3.56
C ASP A 178 12.69 -14.12 2.61
N LEU A 179 11.38 -13.87 2.44
CA LEU A 179 10.54 -14.64 1.55
C LEU A 179 10.16 -13.82 0.31
N THR A 180 10.34 -14.40 -0.86
CA THR A 180 9.86 -13.82 -2.10
C THR A 180 8.38 -14.12 -2.29
N THR A 181 7.60 -13.12 -2.66
CA THR A 181 6.18 -13.26 -3.01
C THR A 181 6.00 -12.77 -4.44
N PRO A 182 5.48 -13.60 -5.35
CA PRO A 182 5.16 -13.15 -6.70
C PRO A 182 4.03 -12.12 -6.65
N PRO A 183 3.95 -11.21 -7.65
CA PRO A 183 2.82 -10.30 -7.79
C PRO A 183 1.49 -11.04 -7.79
N ASN A 184 0.49 -10.47 -7.13
CA ASN A 184 -0.85 -11.05 -7.08
C ASN A 184 -1.58 -10.76 -8.41
N LYS A 185 -1.54 -11.72 -9.33
CA LYS A 185 -2.18 -11.62 -10.66
C LYS A 185 -3.70 -11.48 -10.56
N ASP A 186 -4.32 -12.23 -9.65
CA ASP A 186 -5.79 -12.20 -9.48
C ASP A 186 -6.26 -10.79 -9.06
N LEU A 187 -5.50 -10.09 -8.23
CA LEU A 187 -5.79 -8.72 -7.86
C LEU A 187 -5.63 -7.75 -9.03
N ALA A 188 -4.57 -7.89 -9.83
CA ALA A 188 -4.35 -7.06 -11.01
C ALA A 188 -5.45 -7.28 -12.06
N ASP A 189 -5.86 -8.54 -12.27
CA ASP A 189 -6.94 -8.89 -13.19
C ASP A 189 -8.30 -8.33 -12.71
N LEU A 190 -8.58 -8.42 -11.41
CA LEU A 190 -9.79 -7.81 -10.82
C LEU A 190 -9.80 -6.29 -11.04
N GLU A 191 -8.68 -5.61 -10.84
CA GLU A 191 -8.57 -4.16 -11.03
C GLU A 191 -8.77 -3.76 -12.49
N MET A 192 -8.24 -4.52 -13.40
CA MET A 192 -8.46 -4.31 -14.84
C MET A 192 -9.95 -4.45 -15.19
N LYS A 193 -10.59 -5.54 -14.74
CA LYS A 193 -12.03 -5.78 -14.95
C LYS A 193 -12.89 -4.68 -14.33
N TYR A 194 -12.56 -4.24 -13.13
CA TYR A 194 -13.23 -3.13 -12.47
C TYR A 194 -13.12 -1.84 -13.29
N ASN A 195 -11.92 -1.50 -13.76
CA ASN A 195 -11.68 -0.29 -14.52
C ASN A 195 -12.45 -0.31 -15.86
N ASP A 196 -12.48 -1.44 -16.55
CA ASP A 196 -13.23 -1.59 -17.80
C ASP A 196 -14.74 -1.46 -17.54
N ARG A 197 -15.27 -2.07 -16.49
CA ARG A 197 -16.69 -1.95 -16.10
C ARG A 197 -17.06 -0.52 -15.71
N LYS A 198 -16.23 0.15 -14.93
CA LYS A 198 -16.41 1.55 -14.54
C LYS A 198 -16.37 2.48 -15.76
N LEU A 199 -15.42 2.26 -16.66
CA LEU A 199 -15.32 3.04 -17.90
C LEU A 199 -16.59 2.88 -18.75
N LEU A 200 -17.10 1.67 -18.93
CA LEU A 200 -18.35 1.41 -19.66
C LEU A 200 -19.52 2.21 -19.07
N TRP A 201 -19.75 2.09 -17.75
CA TRP A 201 -20.87 2.79 -17.12
C TRP A 201 -20.72 4.32 -17.10
N THR A 202 -19.49 4.83 -16.95
CA THR A 202 -19.19 6.26 -17.09
C THR A 202 -19.51 6.75 -18.51
N HIS A 203 -19.20 5.93 -19.49
CA HIS A 203 -19.47 6.22 -20.90
C HIS A 203 -20.97 6.18 -21.22
N VAL A 204 -21.71 5.22 -20.67
CA VAL A 204 -23.18 5.16 -20.76
C VAL A 204 -23.80 6.42 -20.14
N ASP A 205 -23.39 6.80 -18.94
CA ASP A 205 -23.88 8.00 -18.23
C ASP A 205 -23.62 9.28 -19.04
N LYS A 206 -22.39 9.41 -19.57
CA LYS A 206 -22.01 10.57 -20.39
C LYS A 206 -22.87 10.66 -21.66
N LEU A 207 -23.04 9.55 -22.39
CA LEU A 207 -23.86 9.54 -23.60
C LEU A 207 -25.31 9.91 -23.33
N LEU A 208 -25.90 9.39 -22.25
CA LEU A 208 -27.29 9.69 -21.89
C LEU A 208 -27.46 11.18 -21.54
N LYS A 209 -26.53 11.78 -20.83
CA LYS A 209 -26.53 13.23 -20.51
C LYS A 209 -26.38 14.07 -21.76
N CYS A 210 -25.38 13.78 -22.61
CA CYS A 210 -25.22 14.48 -23.87
C CYS A 210 -26.49 14.38 -24.75
N HIS A 211 -27.05 13.19 -24.86
CA HIS A 211 -28.29 12.98 -25.65
C HIS A 211 -29.46 13.78 -25.09
N GLU A 212 -29.63 13.84 -23.77
CA GLU A 212 -30.66 14.65 -23.12
C GLU A 212 -30.47 16.14 -23.38
N ASP A 213 -29.21 16.64 -23.29
CA ASP A 213 -28.87 18.02 -23.55
C ASP A 213 -29.12 18.39 -25.03
N TRP A 214 -28.70 17.55 -25.98
CA TRP A 214 -28.97 17.74 -27.40
C TRP A 214 -30.48 17.75 -27.72
N TYR A 215 -31.24 16.89 -27.07
CA TYR A 215 -32.68 16.82 -27.28
C TYR A 215 -33.44 18.06 -26.78
N LYS A 216 -32.96 18.67 -25.69
CA LYS A 216 -33.54 19.91 -25.11
C LYS A 216 -33.09 21.18 -25.84
N THR A 217 -31.98 21.12 -26.57
CA THR A 217 -31.43 22.28 -27.26
C THR A 217 -32.17 22.52 -28.59
N ASN A 218 -32.43 23.80 -28.93
CA ASN A 218 -33.02 24.13 -30.21
C ASN A 218 -32.08 23.68 -31.34
N ILE A 219 -32.62 23.02 -32.37
CA ILE A 219 -31.84 22.41 -33.45
C ILE A 219 -30.92 23.42 -34.16
N ARG A 220 -31.35 24.70 -34.28
CA ARG A 220 -30.56 25.77 -34.88
C ARG A 220 -29.38 26.24 -34.02
N MET A 221 -29.32 25.79 -32.76
CA MET A 221 -28.24 26.10 -31.79
C MET A 221 -27.30 24.92 -31.58
N LEU A 222 -27.62 23.79 -32.22
CA LEU A 222 -26.77 22.59 -32.15
C LEU A 222 -25.57 22.76 -33.07
N ASP A 223 -24.37 22.56 -32.52
CA ASP A 223 -23.16 22.45 -33.33
C ASP A 223 -23.00 20.99 -33.81
N SER A 224 -23.33 20.80 -35.10
CA SER A 224 -23.29 19.46 -35.71
C SER A 224 -21.88 18.86 -35.78
N GLU A 225 -20.82 19.73 -35.91
CA GLU A 225 -19.45 19.24 -35.94
C GLU A 225 -18.97 18.76 -34.59
N ASP A 226 -19.33 19.47 -33.51
CA ASP A 226 -18.97 19.07 -32.16
C ASP A 226 -19.70 17.77 -31.75
N ILE A 227 -20.98 17.64 -32.07
CA ILE A 227 -21.74 16.41 -31.85
C ILE A 227 -21.08 15.25 -32.61
N GLN A 228 -20.67 15.45 -33.86
CA GLN A 228 -20.02 14.42 -34.65
C GLN A 228 -18.69 13.97 -34.05
N LYS A 229 -17.86 14.93 -33.55
CA LYS A 229 -16.61 14.62 -32.86
C LYS A 229 -16.85 13.82 -31.57
N GLU A 230 -17.86 14.22 -30.77
CA GLU A 230 -18.24 13.45 -29.57
C GLU A 230 -18.71 12.04 -29.92
N MET A 231 -19.53 11.88 -30.94
CA MET A 231 -20.00 10.57 -31.39
C MET A 231 -18.88 9.65 -31.86
N GLN A 232 -17.86 10.20 -32.56
CA GLN A 232 -16.67 9.45 -32.95
C GLN A 232 -15.86 8.98 -31.72
N GLN A 233 -15.76 9.83 -30.69
CA GLN A 233 -15.10 9.44 -29.43
C GLN A 233 -15.88 8.32 -28.71
N PHE A 234 -17.23 8.41 -28.69
CA PHE A 234 -18.08 7.37 -28.12
C PHE A 234 -17.87 6.04 -28.84
N ASP A 235 -17.90 6.01 -30.16
CA ASP A 235 -17.74 4.79 -30.96
C ASP A 235 -16.33 4.17 -30.77
N SER A 236 -15.29 4.99 -30.82
CA SER A 236 -13.91 4.55 -30.59
C SER A 236 -13.72 3.90 -29.21
N THR A 237 -14.28 4.50 -28.16
CA THR A 237 -14.18 3.95 -26.79
C THR A 237 -14.93 2.63 -26.68
N VAL A 238 -16.13 2.52 -27.28
CA VAL A 238 -16.90 1.27 -27.28
C VAL A 238 -16.17 0.15 -28.00
N MET A 239 -15.55 0.44 -29.15
CA MET A 239 -14.73 -0.56 -29.84
C MET A 239 -13.58 -1.10 -28.99
N GLN A 240 -12.89 -0.22 -28.26
CA GLN A 240 -11.82 -0.65 -27.35
C GLN A 240 -12.35 -1.49 -26.18
N LEU A 241 -13.49 -1.09 -25.60
CA LEU A 241 -14.14 -1.82 -24.51
C LEU A 241 -14.65 -3.18 -24.96
N LYS A 242 -15.17 -3.28 -26.18
CA LYS A 242 -15.69 -4.52 -26.75
C LYS A 242 -14.64 -5.63 -26.79
N LEU A 243 -13.40 -5.30 -27.17
CA LEU A 243 -12.30 -6.25 -27.19
C LEU A 243 -11.93 -6.76 -25.79
N ARG A 244 -12.07 -5.93 -24.74
CA ARG A 244 -11.72 -6.28 -23.37
C ARG A 244 -12.84 -6.99 -22.65
N ILE A 245 -14.05 -6.43 -22.69
CA ILE A 245 -15.21 -6.91 -21.92
C ILE A 245 -15.76 -8.22 -22.48
N ASN A 246 -15.84 -8.39 -23.79
CA ASN A 246 -16.34 -9.64 -24.39
C ASN A 246 -15.40 -10.83 -24.10
N ASN A 247 -14.12 -10.61 -23.95
CA ASN A 247 -13.19 -11.64 -23.51
C ASN A 247 -13.38 -12.07 -22.04
N LEU A 248 -14.14 -11.30 -21.27
CA LEU A 248 -14.41 -11.55 -19.85
C LEU A 248 -15.76 -12.23 -19.60
N SER A 249 -16.71 -12.12 -20.54
CA SER A 249 -18.04 -12.75 -20.41
C SER A 249 -18.01 -14.21 -20.86
N GLN A 250 -18.66 -15.09 -20.11
CA GLN A 250 -18.72 -16.54 -20.41
C GLN A 250 -19.32 -16.83 -21.79
N ASP A 251 -20.29 -15.98 -22.23
CA ASP A 251 -20.99 -16.12 -23.51
C ASP A 251 -20.41 -15.19 -24.60
N GLY A 252 -19.31 -14.49 -24.34
CA GLY A 252 -18.66 -13.56 -25.27
C GLY A 252 -19.50 -12.30 -25.58
N LYS A 253 -20.59 -12.03 -24.82
CA LYS A 253 -21.49 -10.91 -25.03
C LYS A 253 -21.85 -10.22 -23.71
N ASP A 254 -21.74 -8.91 -23.68
CA ASP A 254 -22.15 -8.07 -22.56
C ASP A 254 -23.34 -7.21 -22.96
N LYS A 255 -24.49 -7.41 -22.30
CA LYS A 255 -25.76 -6.74 -22.66
C LYS A 255 -25.68 -5.23 -22.55
N VAL A 256 -24.99 -4.70 -21.52
CA VAL A 256 -24.82 -3.24 -21.34
C VAL A 256 -24.06 -2.67 -22.52
N LEU A 257 -22.98 -3.35 -22.93
CA LEU A 257 -22.16 -2.94 -24.06
C LEU A 257 -22.94 -3.00 -25.37
N GLU A 258 -23.70 -4.09 -25.62
CA GLU A 258 -24.55 -4.25 -26.85
C GLU A 258 -25.60 -3.16 -26.94
N VAL A 259 -26.33 -2.88 -25.84
CA VAL A 259 -27.36 -1.84 -25.81
C VAL A 259 -26.75 -0.45 -25.97
N HIS A 260 -25.56 -0.22 -25.35
CA HIS A 260 -24.86 1.05 -25.50
C HIS A 260 -24.38 1.27 -26.93
N GLU A 261 -23.80 0.26 -27.57
CA GLU A 261 -23.39 0.30 -28.99
C GLU A 261 -24.59 0.60 -29.90
N ALA A 262 -25.73 -0.06 -29.65
CA ALA A 262 -26.97 0.20 -30.41
C ALA A 262 -27.49 1.64 -30.25
N ARG A 263 -27.40 2.23 -29.06
CA ARG A 263 -27.74 3.64 -28.81
C ARG A 263 -26.81 4.59 -29.59
N ILE A 264 -25.49 4.37 -29.58
CA ILE A 264 -24.54 5.15 -30.35
C ILE A 264 -24.88 5.10 -31.83
N ARG A 265 -25.12 3.92 -32.40
CA ARG A 265 -25.48 3.75 -33.81
C ARG A 265 -26.81 4.47 -34.16
N LYS A 266 -27.79 4.42 -33.26
CA LYS A 266 -29.05 5.12 -33.44
C LYS A 266 -28.86 6.63 -33.51
N ILE A 267 -28.08 7.22 -32.61
CA ILE A 267 -27.79 8.66 -32.60
C ILE A 267 -26.97 9.03 -33.83
N ALA A 268 -25.95 8.26 -34.18
CA ALA A 268 -25.13 8.48 -35.36
C ALA A 268 -25.97 8.47 -36.65
N GLY A 269 -27.01 7.61 -36.73
CA GLY A 269 -27.96 7.60 -37.85
C GLY A 269 -28.82 8.85 -38.00
N LEU A 270 -28.93 9.68 -36.96
CA LEU A 270 -29.65 10.97 -37.00
C LEU A 270 -28.75 12.14 -37.42
N MET A 271 -27.39 11.95 -37.43
CA MET A 271 -26.44 13.03 -37.76
C MET A 271 -26.67 13.70 -39.11
N PRO A 272 -26.97 12.97 -40.22
CA PRO A 272 -27.28 13.60 -41.51
C PRO A 272 -28.44 14.57 -41.43
N ILE A 273 -29.45 14.26 -40.62
CA ILE A 273 -30.64 15.12 -40.44
C ILE A 273 -30.24 16.35 -39.61
N ILE A 274 -29.52 16.16 -38.51
CA ILE A 274 -29.06 17.26 -37.66
C ILE A 274 -28.18 18.21 -38.46
N SER A 275 -27.21 17.72 -39.25
CA SER A 275 -26.32 18.52 -40.07
C SER A 275 -27.04 19.27 -41.22
N SER A 276 -28.20 18.80 -41.64
CA SER A 276 -28.99 19.47 -42.67
C SER A 276 -29.94 20.57 -42.13
N LEU A 277 -30.23 20.53 -40.81
CA LEU A 277 -31.18 21.43 -40.14
C LEU A 277 -30.51 22.46 -39.23
N ALA A 278 -29.27 22.19 -38.80
CA ALA A 278 -28.43 23.09 -38.02
C ALA A 278 -27.71 24.09 -38.93
#